data_6c3412ad7b993fa5f426a3a78513e863
#
_entry.id   6c3412ad7b993fa5f426a3a78513e863
#
_cell.length_a   1.000
_cell.length_b   1.000
_cell.length_c   1.000
_cell.angle_alpha   90.00
_cell.angle_beta   90.00
_cell.angle_gamma   90.00
#
_symmetry.space_group_name_H-M   'P 1'
#
loop_
_entity.id
_entity.type
_entity.pdbx_description
1 polymer ?
#
loop_
_entity_poly.entity_id
_entity_poly.type
_entity_poly.pdbx_seq_one_letter_code
_entity_poly.pdbx_strand_id
1 'polypeptide(L)'
;MTEENESEKINKYQYNSLYDSHLKGLSGWLIIAGIGIFYTLFSNLYYILANVINNGGWSILMQPFNDLKFDEVDWIPVIEVLLYFLTTILLIQLLILFFFQKKSFPKWYIGLKLAAMIIVFLEVYLVYYVLPYSKELREQVLFSTCTYVVGALIWIPYMLLSRRVRFTFVN
;
A
#
# COMPACT_ATOMS: atom_id res chain seq x y z
N MET A 1 -44.34 33.12 9.75
CA MET A 1 -43.91 31.72 9.89
C MET A 1 -42.99 31.19 8.74
N THR A 2 -42.74 32.01 7.73
CA THR A 2 -41.93 31.62 6.53
C THR A 2 -40.50 32.16 6.54
N GLU A 3 -40.24 33.37 7.04
CA GLU A 3 -38.90 34.00 7.01
C GLU A 3 -37.92 33.38 8.05
N GLU A 4 -38.42 33.01 9.22
CA GLU A 4 -37.62 32.38 10.29
C GLU A 4 -37.10 31.01 9.87
N ASN A 5 -37.88 30.30 9.11
CA ASN A 5 -37.54 28.93 8.59
C ASN A 5 -36.52 29.01 7.43
N GLU A 6 -36.50 30.10 6.66
CA GLU A 6 -35.49 30.32 5.61
C GLU A 6 -34.15 30.75 6.20
N SER A 7 -34.15 31.65 7.19
CA SER A 7 -32.93 32.09 7.85
C SER A 7 -32.23 30.94 8.60
N GLU A 8 -32.99 30.08 9.23
CA GLU A 8 -32.44 28.87 9.90
C GLU A 8 -31.84 27.88 8.88
N LYS A 9 -32.49 27.67 7.74
CA LYS A 9 -31.96 26.85 6.63
C LYS A 9 -30.66 27.45 6.06
N ILE A 10 -30.62 28.75 5.80
CA ILE A 10 -29.43 29.45 5.27
C ILE A 10 -28.27 29.35 6.25
N ASN A 11 -28.48 29.54 7.55
CA ASN A 11 -27.48 29.39 8.58
C ASN A 11 -26.95 27.96 8.66
N LYS A 12 -27.82 26.97 8.55
CA LYS A 12 -27.44 25.54 8.54
C LYS A 12 -26.65 25.17 7.31
N TYR A 13 -27.00 25.67 6.13
CA TYR A 13 -26.23 25.46 4.90
C TYR A 13 -24.85 26.11 4.97
N GLN A 14 -24.77 27.33 5.49
CA GLN A 14 -23.53 28.08 5.65
C GLN A 14 -22.60 27.42 6.69
N TYR A 15 -23.14 26.97 7.81
CA TYR A 15 -22.40 26.21 8.82
C TYR A 15 -21.87 24.89 8.26
N ASN A 16 -22.68 24.12 7.53
CA ASN A 16 -22.26 22.88 6.91
C ASN A 16 -21.17 23.12 5.84
N SER A 17 -21.27 24.17 5.04
CA SER A 17 -20.27 24.49 4.01
C SER A 17 -18.93 24.91 4.62
N LEU A 18 -18.93 25.64 5.73
CA LEU A 18 -17.74 26.01 6.48
C LEU A 18 -17.10 24.78 7.15
N TYR A 19 -17.92 23.92 7.75
CA TYR A 19 -17.45 22.69 8.36
C TYR A 19 -16.85 21.73 7.34
N ASP A 20 -17.45 21.59 6.17
CA ASP A 20 -16.95 20.76 5.07
C ASP A 20 -15.64 21.31 4.47
N SER A 21 -15.44 22.65 4.48
CA SER A 21 -14.19 23.24 4.01
C SER A 21 -12.99 22.88 4.88
N HIS A 22 -13.16 22.69 6.18
CA HIS A 22 -12.11 22.24 7.10
C HIS A 22 -11.73 20.77 6.93
N LEU A 23 -12.59 19.98 6.28
CA LEU A 23 -12.32 18.56 6.00
C LEU A 23 -11.56 18.34 4.69
N LYS A 24 -11.47 19.37 3.83
CA LYS A 24 -10.72 19.30 2.57
C LYS A 24 -9.22 19.39 2.81
N GLY A 25 -8.47 18.60 2.04
CA GLY A 25 -7.01 18.66 2.03
C GLY A 25 -6.33 17.50 2.76
N LEU A 26 -5.03 17.39 2.50
CA LEU A 26 -4.15 16.34 3.06
C LEU A 26 -3.76 16.73 4.49
N SER A 27 -4.60 16.39 5.47
CA SER A 27 -4.35 16.68 6.89
C SER A 27 -4.79 15.55 7.81
N GLY A 28 -4.33 15.58 9.07
CA GLY A 28 -4.65 14.54 10.07
C GLY A 28 -4.18 13.14 9.67
N TRP A 29 -5.02 12.14 9.84
CA TRP A 29 -4.71 10.74 9.56
C TRP A 29 -4.31 10.44 8.10
N LEU A 30 -4.71 11.29 7.14
CA LEU A 30 -4.28 11.16 5.76
C LEU A 30 -2.77 11.38 5.59
N ILE A 31 -2.16 12.24 6.38
CA ILE A 31 -0.71 12.45 6.37
C ILE A 31 0.00 11.17 6.78
N ILE A 32 -0.51 10.48 7.81
CA ILE A 32 0.07 9.21 8.28
C ILE A 32 -0.02 8.15 7.18
N ALA A 33 -1.15 8.09 6.45
CA ALA A 33 -1.28 7.20 5.29
C ALA A 33 -0.23 7.55 4.21
N GLY A 34 -0.03 8.83 3.91
CA GLY A 34 1.00 9.31 2.98
C GLY A 34 2.41 8.90 3.42
N ILE A 35 2.76 9.13 4.69
CA ILE A 35 4.06 8.72 5.27
C ILE A 35 4.23 7.20 5.13
N GLY A 36 3.18 6.41 5.38
CA GLY A 36 3.21 4.96 5.21
C GLY A 36 3.50 4.53 3.77
N ILE A 37 2.94 5.23 2.77
CA ILE A 37 3.24 4.96 1.34
C ILE A 37 4.70 5.29 1.03
N PHE A 38 5.21 6.45 1.50
CA PHE A 38 6.61 6.82 1.33
C PHE A 38 7.56 5.80 1.99
N TYR A 39 7.28 5.41 3.23
CA TYR A 39 8.08 4.41 3.92
C TYR A 39 8.14 3.10 3.12
N THR A 40 7.02 2.61 2.63
CA THR A 40 6.98 1.38 1.82
C THR A 40 7.77 1.55 0.51
N LEU A 41 7.64 2.70 -0.15
CA LEU A 41 8.39 3.00 -1.37
C LEU A 41 9.91 2.98 -1.13
N PHE A 42 10.38 3.67 -0.09
CA PHE A 42 11.81 3.69 0.25
C PHE A 42 12.32 2.31 0.67
N SER A 43 11.53 1.54 1.41
CA SER A 43 11.88 0.17 1.78
C SER A 43 12.03 -0.73 0.55
N ASN A 44 11.13 -0.63 -0.43
CA ASN A 44 11.21 -1.37 -1.68
C ASN A 44 12.45 -0.97 -2.50
N LEU A 45 12.72 0.34 -2.62
CA LEU A 45 13.90 0.83 -3.32
C LEU A 45 15.20 0.36 -2.63
N TYR A 46 15.24 0.42 -1.30
CA TYR A 46 16.37 -0.09 -0.54
C TYR A 46 16.61 -1.59 -0.79
N TYR A 47 15.52 -2.39 -0.79
CA TYR A 47 15.62 -3.82 -1.07
C TYR A 47 16.18 -4.09 -2.48
N ILE A 48 15.67 -3.39 -3.50
CA ILE A 48 16.16 -3.52 -4.88
C ILE A 48 17.63 -3.14 -4.96
N LEU A 49 18.05 -2.01 -4.36
CA LEU A 49 19.43 -1.56 -4.36
C LEU A 49 20.36 -2.55 -3.63
N ALA A 50 19.95 -3.01 -2.45
CA ALA A 50 20.77 -3.90 -1.64
C ALA A 50 20.95 -5.27 -2.28
N ASN A 51 19.88 -5.87 -2.78
CA ASN A 51 19.93 -7.25 -3.28
C ASN A 51 20.31 -7.34 -4.75
N VAL A 52 19.84 -6.41 -5.60
CA VAL A 52 20.10 -6.47 -7.05
C VAL A 52 21.44 -5.83 -7.42
N ILE A 53 21.77 -4.69 -6.81
CA ILE A 53 22.94 -3.89 -7.23
C ILE A 53 24.16 -4.23 -6.39
N ASN A 54 24.05 -4.19 -5.03
CA ASN A 54 25.24 -4.32 -4.17
C ASN A 54 25.67 -5.76 -3.91
N ASN A 55 24.74 -6.72 -3.85
CA ASN A 55 25.04 -8.12 -3.52
C ASN A 55 25.27 -9.00 -4.76
N GLY A 56 25.51 -8.40 -5.93
CA GLY A 56 25.71 -9.16 -7.16
C GLY A 56 24.45 -9.92 -7.61
N GLY A 57 23.27 -9.46 -7.20
CA GLY A 57 21.98 -10.07 -7.50
C GLY A 57 21.69 -10.23 -8.99
N TRP A 58 22.36 -9.46 -9.85
CA TRP A 58 22.31 -9.65 -11.31
C TRP A 58 22.76 -11.06 -11.72
N SER A 59 23.81 -11.59 -11.11
CA SER A 59 24.27 -12.95 -11.40
C SER A 59 23.26 -13.99 -10.96
N ILE A 60 22.64 -13.81 -9.79
CA ILE A 60 21.58 -14.69 -9.29
C ILE A 60 20.34 -14.62 -10.17
N LEU A 61 19.95 -13.42 -10.60
CA LEU A 61 18.79 -13.22 -11.47
C LEU A 61 19.00 -13.81 -12.86
N MET A 62 20.25 -13.87 -13.35
CA MET A 62 20.57 -14.40 -14.68
C MET A 62 20.87 -15.89 -14.68
N GLN A 63 21.07 -16.50 -13.52
CA GLN A 63 21.39 -17.94 -13.40
C GLN A 63 20.34 -18.84 -14.09
N PRO A 64 19.02 -18.68 -13.87
CA PRO A 64 18.03 -19.55 -14.52
C PRO A 64 18.04 -19.44 -16.05
N PHE A 65 18.47 -18.30 -16.59
CA PHE A 65 18.55 -18.07 -18.04
C PHE A 65 19.84 -18.62 -18.66
N ASN A 66 20.91 -18.71 -17.88
CA ASN A 66 22.22 -19.16 -18.37
C ASN A 66 22.33 -20.69 -18.38
N ASP A 67 21.80 -21.38 -17.39
CA ASP A 67 22.01 -22.81 -17.19
C ASP A 67 20.96 -23.69 -17.87
N LEU A 68 19.87 -23.11 -18.40
CA LEU A 68 18.71 -23.81 -19.02
C LEU A 68 18.14 -24.98 -18.17
N LYS A 69 18.56 -25.08 -16.92
CA LYS A 69 18.03 -26.03 -15.95
C LYS A 69 16.94 -25.32 -15.17
N PHE A 70 15.70 -25.65 -15.47
CA PHE A 70 14.52 -25.11 -14.78
C PHE A 70 14.31 -25.85 -13.45
N ASP A 71 15.19 -25.62 -12.47
CA ASP A 71 14.88 -26.00 -11.10
C ASP A 71 13.89 -24.98 -10.54
N GLU A 72 12.76 -25.47 -10.02
CA GLU A 72 11.63 -24.63 -9.57
C GLU A 72 12.05 -23.58 -8.50
N VAL A 73 13.11 -23.88 -7.75
CA VAL A 73 13.63 -23.02 -6.66
C VAL A 73 14.37 -21.79 -7.18
N ASP A 74 15.02 -21.88 -8.34
CA ASP A 74 15.86 -20.79 -8.90
C ASP A 74 15.03 -19.60 -9.42
N TRP A 75 13.76 -19.81 -9.69
CA TRP A 75 12.86 -18.75 -10.17
C TRP A 75 12.28 -17.87 -9.05
N ILE A 76 12.31 -18.32 -7.80
CA ILE A 76 11.73 -17.60 -6.68
C ILE A 76 12.36 -16.19 -6.53
N PRO A 77 13.70 -16.01 -6.50
CA PRO A 77 14.31 -14.69 -6.41
C PRO A 77 13.98 -13.78 -7.60
N VAL A 78 13.85 -14.35 -8.80
CA VAL A 78 13.49 -13.60 -10.00
C VAL A 78 12.07 -13.03 -9.88
N ILE A 79 11.12 -13.89 -9.50
CA ILE A 79 9.72 -13.48 -9.29
C ILE A 79 9.64 -12.42 -8.19
N GLU A 80 10.35 -12.61 -7.09
CA GLU A 80 10.38 -11.67 -5.96
C GLU A 80 10.85 -10.28 -6.40
N VAL A 81 11.98 -10.19 -7.10
CA VAL A 81 12.49 -8.90 -7.61
C VAL A 81 11.52 -8.26 -8.60
N LEU A 82 10.90 -9.02 -9.50
CA LEU A 82 9.88 -8.50 -10.42
C LEU A 82 8.67 -7.94 -9.65
N LEU A 83 8.23 -8.61 -8.58
CA LEU A 83 7.17 -8.12 -7.71
C LEU A 83 7.57 -6.81 -7.00
N TYR A 84 8.82 -6.68 -6.53
CA TYR A 84 9.31 -5.43 -5.95
C TYR A 84 9.34 -4.27 -6.97
N PHE A 85 9.76 -4.53 -8.21
CA PHE A 85 9.68 -3.52 -9.28
C PHE A 85 8.25 -3.12 -9.58
N LEU A 86 7.36 -4.09 -9.75
CA LEU A 86 5.94 -3.84 -10.02
C LEU A 86 5.29 -3.02 -8.88
N THR A 87 5.49 -3.44 -7.63
CA THR A 87 4.95 -2.72 -6.47
C THR A 87 5.53 -1.32 -6.34
N THR A 88 6.79 -1.10 -6.67
CA THR A 88 7.41 0.23 -6.70
C THR A 88 6.71 1.15 -7.70
N ILE A 89 6.45 0.69 -8.91
CA ILE A 89 5.71 1.45 -9.93
C ILE A 89 4.30 1.80 -9.44
N LEU A 90 3.59 0.82 -8.86
CA LEU A 90 2.25 1.02 -8.35
C LEU A 90 2.20 1.98 -7.14
N LEU A 91 3.23 1.99 -6.29
CA LEU A 91 3.36 2.94 -5.18
C LEU A 91 3.63 4.36 -5.67
N ILE A 92 4.45 4.53 -6.72
CA ILE A 92 4.66 5.84 -7.36
C ILE A 92 3.34 6.35 -7.94
N GLN A 93 2.59 5.50 -8.66
CA GLN A 93 1.27 5.85 -9.18
C GLN A 93 0.32 6.24 -8.03
N LEU A 94 0.35 5.49 -6.93
CA LEU A 94 -0.48 5.77 -5.75
C LEU A 94 -0.14 7.13 -5.13
N LEU A 95 1.15 7.50 -5.03
CA LEU A 95 1.58 8.82 -4.56
C LEU A 95 1.10 9.94 -5.48
N ILE A 96 1.17 9.74 -6.79
CA ILE A 96 0.63 10.70 -7.77
C ILE A 96 -0.86 10.92 -7.52
N LEU A 97 -1.65 9.84 -7.39
CA LEU A 97 -3.08 9.93 -7.11
C LEU A 97 -3.38 10.61 -5.76
N PHE A 98 -2.52 10.39 -4.76
CA PHE A 98 -2.62 11.00 -3.43
C PHE A 98 -2.42 12.52 -3.48
N PHE A 99 -1.33 12.99 -4.10
CA PHE A 99 -1.05 14.43 -4.18
C PHE A 99 -2.00 15.18 -5.09
N PHE A 100 -2.44 14.57 -6.19
CA PHE A 100 -3.46 15.15 -7.07
C PHE A 100 -4.90 14.97 -6.57
N GLN A 101 -5.08 14.40 -5.37
CA GLN A 101 -6.38 14.21 -4.71
C GLN A 101 -7.43 13.54 -5.61
N LYS A 102 -7.01 12.54 -6.41
CA LYS A 102 -7.88 11.86 -7.37
C LYS A 102 -8.88 10.94 -6.67
N LYS A 103 -10.14 10.92 -7.15
CA LYS A 103 -11.22 10.01 -6.68
C LYS A 103 -10.86 8.53 -6.68
N SER A 104 -9.96 8.14 -7.55
CA SER A 104 -9.48 6.75 -7.66
C SER A 104 -8.51 6.36 -6.55
N PHE A 105 -7.88 7.31 -5.83
CA PHE A 105 -6.88 7.00 -4.81
C PHE A 105 -7.36 5.98 -3.76
N PRO A 106 -8.51 6.14 -3.08
CA PRO A 106 -8.93 5.18 -2.06
C PRO A 106 -9.12 3.77 -2.61
N LYS A 107 -9.65 3.65 -3.83
CA LYS A 107 -9.84 2.35 -4.49
C LYS A 107 -8.50 1.67 -4.80
N TRP A 108 -7.56 2.41 -5.36
CA TRP A 108 -6.20 1.91 -5.65
C TRP A 108 -5.45 1.53 -4.38
N TYR A 109 -5.57 2.35 -3.33
CA TYR A 109 -4.96 2.07 -2.03
C TYR A 109 -5.46 0.76 -1.42
N ILE A 110 -6.79 0.57 -1.41
CA ILE A 110 -7.42 -0.65 -0.91
C ILE A 110 -7.02 -1.85 -1.77
N GLY A 111 -7.07 -1.72 -3.10
CA GLY A 111 -6.67 -2.76 -4.03
C GLY A 111 -5.23 -3.22 -3.83
N LEU A 112 -4.29 -2.28 -3.68
CA LEU A 112 -2.88 -2.59 -3.38
C LEU A 112 -2.71 -3.26 -2.02
N LYS A 113 -3.43 -2.82 -0.98
CA LYS A 113 -3.38 -3.46 0.35
C LYS A 113 -3.90 -4.90 0.30
N LEU A 114 -4.98 -5.16 -0.42
CA LEU A 114 -5.52 -6.51 -0.58
C LEU A 114 -4.58 -7.40 -1.41
N ALA A 115 -4.01 -6.89 -2.50
CA ALA A 115 -3.02 -7.62 -3.29
C ALA A 115 -1.78 -7.97 -2.45
N ALA A 116 -1.25 -7.03 -1.67
CA ALA A 116 -0.14 -7.28 -0.75
C ALA A 116 -0.49 -8.35 0.30
N MET A 117 -1.71 -8.37 0.84
CA MET A 117 -2.15 -9.43 1.75
C MET A 117 -2.12 -10.81 1.09
N ILE A 118 -2.59 -10.93 -0.14
CA ILE A 118 -2.56 -12.21 -0.88
C ILE A 118 -1.11 -12.67 -1.05
N ILE A 119 -0.21 -11.78 -1.44
CA ILE A 119 1.22 -12.10 -1.63
C ILE A 119 1.83 -12.57 -0.31
N VAL A 120 1.60 -11.87 0.80
CA VAL A 120 2.14 -12.22 2.11
C VAL A 120 1.59 -13.57 2.62
N PHE A 121 0.31 -13.87 2.39
CA PHE A 121 -0.24 -15.19 2.73
C PHE A 121 0.36 -16.31 1.87
N LEU A 122 0.61 -16.05 0.59
CA LEU A 122 1.32 -16.98 -0.28
C LEU A 122 2.75 -17.24 0.21
N GLU A 123 3.46 -16.20 0.64
CA GLU A 123 4.79 -16.28 1.22
C GLU A 123 4.80 -17.15 2.49
N VAL A 124 3.84 -16.94 3.41
CA VAL A 124 3.66 -17.82 4.59
C VAL A 124 3.48 -19.28 4.17
N TYR A 125 2.63 -19.54 3.19
CA TYR A 125 2.38 -20.87 2.69
C TYR A 125 3.67 -21.52 2.16
N LEU A 126 4.44 -20.80 1.33
CA LEU A 126 5.71 -21.28 0.77
C LEU A 126 6.73 -21.58 1.88
N VAL A 127 6.91 -20.68 2.84
CA VAL A 127 7.88 -20.81 3.92
C VAL A 127 7.54 -21.95 4.88
N TYR A 128 6.27 -22.23 5.12
CA TYR A 128 5.87 -23.25 6.08
C TYR A 128 5.70 -24.64 5.48
N TYR A 129 5.25 -24.75 4.23
CA TYR A 129 4.81 -26.01 3.65
C TYR A 129 5.64 -26.49 2.46
N VAL A 130 6.31 -25.59 1.75
CA VAL A 130 7.00 -25.94 0.50
C VAL A 130 8.51 -25.96 0.67
N LEU A 131 9.08 -25.00 1.39
CA LEU A 131 10.52 -24.81 1.44
C LEU A 131 11.09 -25.07 2.85
N PRO A 132 12.29 -25.71 2.95
CA PRO A 132 12.94 -26.02 4.24
C PRO A 132 13.66 -24.79 4.81
N TYR A 133 12.92 -23.76 5.16
CA TYR A 133 13.49 -22.54 5.75
C TYR A 133 13.83 -22.67 7.24
N SER A 134 14.78 -21.84 7.71
CA SER A 134 15.18 -21.76 9.10
C SER A 134 14.03 -21.26 10.00
N LYS A 135 14.14 -21.56 11.31
CA LYS A 135 13.15 -21.10 12.29
C LYS A 135 13.07 -19.57 12.35
N GLU A 136 14.22 -18.90 12.27
CA GLU A 136 14.32 -17.43 12.30
C GLU A 136 13.55 -16.80 11.14
N LEU A 137 13.67 -17.35 9.94
CA LEU A 137 12.96 -16.84 8.77
C LEU A 137 11.45 -17.00 8.91
N ARG A 138 11.00 -18.13 9.45
CA ARG A 138 9.57 -18.36 9.73
C ARG A 138 8.99 -17.36 10.70
N GLU A 139 9.72 -17.04 11.79
CA GLU A 139 9.30 -16.03 12.76
C GLU A 139 9.24 -14.64 12.14
N GLN A 140 10.21 -14.28 11.29
CA GLN A 140 10.25 -13.00 10.58
C GLN A 140 9.06 -12.85 9.61
N VAL A 141 8.74 -13.88 8.85
CA VAL A 141 7.61 -13.88 7.92
C VAL A 141 6.29 -13.77 8.66
N LEU A 142 6.12 -14.47 9.78
CA LEU A 142 4.93 -14.33 10.63
C LEU A 142 4.78 -12.91 11.19
N PHE A 143 5.86 -12.33 11.70
CA PHE A 143 5.82 -10.96 12.23
C PHE A 143 5.44 -9.94 11.14
N SER A 144 6.01 -10.07 9.93
CA SER A 144 5.65 -9.25 8.78
C SER A 144 4.19 -9.40 8.43
N THR A 145 3.69 -10.65 8.36
CA THR A 145 2.28 -10.95 8.07
C THR A 145 1.34 -10.29 9.08
N CYS A 146 1.61 -10.43 10.37
CA CYS A 146 0.81 -9.80 11.42
C CYS A 146 0.77 -8.27 11.23
N THR A 147 1.91 -7.65 10.93
CA THR A 147 2.01 -6.20 10.70
C THR A 147 1.17 -5.77 9.49
N TYR A 148 1.20 -6.52 8.39
CA TYR A 148 0.38 -6.26 7.20
C TYR A 148 -1.12 -6.39 7.48
N VAL A 149 -1.52 -7.44 8.21
CA VAL A 149 -2.93 -7.68 8.56
C VAL A 149 -3.46 -6.56 9.46
N VAL A 150 -2.72 -6.20 10.52
CA VAL A 150 -3.10 -5.10 11.42
C VAL A 150 -3.20 -3.78 10.64
N GLY A 151 -2.23 -3.50 9.78
CA GLY A 151 -2.27 -2.32 8.92
C GLY A 151 -3.49 -2.30 8.00
N ALA A 152 -3.85 -3.44 7.39
CA ALA A 152 -5.02 -3.54 6.53
C ALA A 152 -6.33 -3.33 7.31
N LEU A 153 -6.45 -3.93 8.50
CA LEU A 153 -7.62 -3.78 9.38
C LEU A 153 -7.87 -2.34 9.83
N ILE A 154 -6.81 -1.53 9.96
CA ILE A 154 -6.94 -0.11 10.32
C ILE A 154 -7.21 0.74 9.09
N TRP A 155 -6.43 0.58 8.03
CA TRP A 155 -6.45 1.50 6.91
C TRP A 155 -7.57 1.26 5.90
N ILE A 156 -8.01 0.01 5.68
CA ILE A 156 -9.13 -0.27 4.76
C ILE A 156 -10.43 0.34 5.27
N PRO A 157 -10.86 0.12 6.52
CA PRO A 157 -12.06 0.78 7.04
C PRO A 157 -11.93 2.30 7.06
N TYR A 158 -10.75 2.84 7.39
CA TYR A 158 -10.53 4.27 7.35
C TYR A 158 -10.75 4.85 5.95
N MET A 159 -10.20 4.23 4.91
CA MET A 159 -10.39 4.69 3.53
C MET A 159 -11.83 4.59 3.04
N LEU A 160 -12.60 3.59 3.54
CA LEU A 160 -13.99 3.40 3.16
C LEU A 160 -14.96 4.33 3.90
N LEU A 161 -14.76 4.53 5.20
CA LEU A 161 -15.73 5.16 6.08
C LEU A 161 -15.44 6.63 6.37
N SER A 162 -14.21 7.08 6.19
CA SER A 162 -13.81 8.45 6.55
C SER A 162 -14.47 9.49 5.66
N ARG A 163 -15.21 10.40 6.30
CA ARG A 163 -15.76 11.60 5.63
C ARG A 163 -14.65 12.45 5.01
N ARG A 164 -13.51 12.58 5.70
CA ARG A 164 -12.36 13.34 5.22
C ARG A 164 -11.82 12.79 3.89
N VAL A 165 -11.69 11.47 3.74
CA VAL A 165 -11.27 10.83 2.49
C VAL A 165 -12.22 11.21 1.34
N ARG A 166 -13.54 11.19 1.58
CA ARG A 166 -14.54 11.53 0.57
C ARG A 166 -14.48 13.00 0.14
N PHE A 167 -14.17 13.93 1.06
CA PHE A 167 -14.09 15.36 0.75
C PHE A 167 -12.73 15.77 0.17
N THR A 168 -11.67 15.02 0.43
CA THR A 168 -10.33 15.30 -0.08
C THR A 168 -10.14 14.78 -1.50
N PHE A 169 -10.57 13.55 -1.78
CA PHE A 169 -10.40 12.89 -3.08
C PHE A 169 -11.63 13.09 -3.97
N VAL A 170 -11.76 14.29 -4.53
CA VAL A 170 -12.94 14.71 -5.33
C VAL A 170 -12.65 14.90 -6.81
N ASN A 171 -11.38 14.94 -7.23
CA ASN A 171 -10.93 15.19 -8.61
C ASN A 171 -10.80 13.91 -9.45
#